data_69942c61fc66e45cf603ccea3e8bf0d7
#
_entry.id   69942c61fc66e45cf603ccea3e8bf0d7
#
_cell.length_a   1.000
_cell.length_b   1.000
_cell.length_c   1.000
_cell.angle_alpha   90.00
_cell.angle_beta   90.00
_cell.angle_gamma   90.00
#
_symmetry.space_group_name_H-M   'P 1'
#
loop_
_entity.id
_entity.type
_entity.pdbx_description
1 polymer ?
#
loop_
_entity_poly.entity_id
_entity_poly.type
_entity_poly.pdbx_seq_one_letter_code
_entity_poly.pdbx_strand_id
1 'polypeptide(L)'
;MIQIDQLNYAYGHKQVLKNIHLEFPENQFSVILGRNGCGKSTLFKLMAGLEPVKDGLIRYAGKSLSDFKGKDRAALFGFLPQFHKTVFPFLVKDVVITGRAAFSRYRPSKSDWECVDQALLDLDIEHLRDRPYTELSGGERQLVMIARILVQAPKVILLDEPTNHLDVYYQSYLMKKLRQLSRQNFTVIAIMHDPNLAFLFADHLFFMRQHEVVKPESKTRITDPKFLKSVYDVEFHEAMIQDKTIVIPDDSWL
;
A
#
# COMPACT_ATOMS: atom_id res chain seq x y z
N MET A 1 9.27 -12.43 4.15
CA MET A 1 9.52 -11.28 5.04
C MET A 1 10.35 -10.24 4.30
N ILE A 2 9.95 -8.98 4.37
CA ILE A 2 10.75 -7.85 3.87
C ILE A 2 11.47 -7.23 5.05
N GLN A 3 12.77 -7.02 4.91
CA GLN A 3 13.62 -6.40 5.91
C GLN A 3 14.29 -5.17 5.33
N ILE A 4 14.29 -4.09 6.08
CA ILE A 4 14.93 -2.82 5.76
C ILE A 4 15.89 -2.49 6.89
N ASP A 5 17.16 -2.34 6.54
CA ASP A 5 18.24 -2.11 7.52
C ASP A 5 19.01 -0.84 7.16
N GLN A 6 19.11 0.07 8.13
CA GLN A 6 19.91 1.30 8.08
C GLN A 6 19.69 2.10 6.79
N LEU A 7 18.44 2.10 6.27
CA LEU A 7 18.14 2.76 5.01
C LEU A 7 18.13 4.27 5.17
N ASN A 8 19.00 4.93 4.41
CA ASN A 8 19.05 6.39 4.28
C ASN A 8 18.75 6.79 2.84
N TYR A 9 18.06 7.91 2.66
CA TYR A 9 17.79 8.42 1.33
C TYR A 9 17.61 9.94 1.30
N ALA A 10 18.16 10.56 0.25
CA ALA A 10 18.03 12.00 0.02
C ALA A 10 17.81 12.29 -1.46
N TYR A 11 16.98 13.29 -1.78
CA TYR A 11 16.89 13.92 -3.07
C TYR A 11 17.81 15.15 -3.09
N GLY A 12 18.96 15.05 -3.78
CA GLY A 12 20.01 16.06 -3.69
C GLY A 12 20.49 16.23 -2.25
N HIS A 13 20.33 17.43 -1.69
CA HIS A 13 20.70 17.72 -0.29
C HIS A 13 19.58 17.51 0.72
N LYS A 14 18.35 17.23 0.26
CA LYS A 14 17.19 17.07 1.12
C LYS A 14 17.08 15.62 1.59
N GLN A 15 17.41 15.35 2.85
CA GLN A 15 17.20 14.06 3.48
C GLN A 15 15.69 13.76 3.60
N VAL A 16 15.27 12.55 3.22
CA VAL A 16 13.87 12.11 3.20
C VAL A 16 13.66 10.83 4.01
N LEU A 17 14.69 10.01 4.15
CA LEU A 17 14.69 8.84 5.04
C LEU A 17 16.01 8.85 5.82
N LYS A 18 15.92 8.55 7.13
CA LYS A 18 17.05 8.56 8.03
C LYS A 18 17.02 7.31 8.89
N ASN A 19 18.03 6.47 8.74
CA ASN A 19 18.27 5.26 9.51
C ASN A 19 17.01 4.38 9.68
N ILE A 20 16.31 4.09 8.59
CA ILE A 20 15.07 3.31 8.63
C ILE A 20 15.39 1.85 8.90
N HIS A 21 14.74 1.30 9.93
CA HIS A 21 14.70 -0.12 10.24
C HIS A 21 13.25 -0.59 10.30
N LEU A 22 12.88 -1.52 9.42
CA LEU A 22 11.53 -2.08 9.32
C LEU A 22 11.58 -3.55 8.95
N GLU A 23 10.62 -4.30 9.48
CA GLU A 23 10.35 -5.68 9.08
C GLU A 23 8.86 -5.84 8.80
N PHE A 24 8.51 -6.28 7.59
CA PHE A 24 7.15 -6.58 7.20
C PHE A 24 6.96 -8.09 7.13
N PRO A 25 6.09 -8.67 7.98
CA PRO A 25 5.78 -10.10 7.93
C PRO A 25 5.12 -10.49 6.61
N GLU A 26 5.39 -11.72 6.15
CA GLU A 26 4.74 -12.27 4.97
C GLU A 26 3.27 -12.60 5.23
N ASN A 27 2.45 -12.51 4.18
CA ASN A 27 1.04 -12.91 4.19
C ASN A 27 0.22 -12.20 5.26
N GLN A 28 0.58 -10.96 5.54
CA GLN A 28 -0.12 -10.10 6.50
C GLN A 28 -0.38 -8.73 5.90
N PHE A 29 -1.36 -8.03 6.46
CA PHE A 29 -1.68 -6.68 6.09
C PHE A 29 -1.00 -5.69 7.04
N SER A 30 0.00 -4.98 6.52
CA SER A 30 0.76 -3.95 7.22
C SER A 30 0.36 -2.56 6.75
N VAL A 31 0.26 -1.60 7.67
CA VAL A 31 -0.02 -0.20 7.34
C VAL A 31 1.08 0.71 7.89
N ILE A 32 1.52 1.66 7.06
CA ILE A 32 2.44 2.73 7.45
C ILE A 32 1.64 4.02 7.62
N LEU A 33 1.67 4.58 8.82
CA LEU A 33 1.01 5.80 9.23
C LEU A 33 2.01 6.94 9.45
N GLY A 34 1.56 8.19 9.38
CA GLY A 34 2.35 9.39 9.64
C GLY A 34 1.95 10.56 8.75
N ARG A 35 2.45 11.74 9.09
CA ARG A 35 2.13 12.99 8.38
C ARG A 35 2.63 13.01 6.94
N ASN A 36 2.04 13.90 6.12
CA ASN A 36 2.52 14.13 4.76
C ASN A 36 3.98 14.65 4.78
N GLY A 37 4.76 14.19 3.81
CA GLY A 37 6.16 14.60 3.66
C GLY A 37 7.17 13.90 4.57
N CYS A 38 6.77 12.95 5.46
CA CYS A 38 7.71 12.24 6.32
C CYS A 38 8.50 11.11 5.61
N GLY A 39 8.26 10.86 4.30
CA GLY A 39 9.07 9.91 3.52
C GLY A 39 8.38 8.62 3.10
N LYS A 40 7.12 8.37 3.47
CA LYS A 40 6.38 7.10 3.21
C LYS A 40 6.39 6.69 1.74
N SER A 41 5.96 7.57 0.83
CA SER A 41 5.93 7.28 -0.62
C SER A 41 7.33 7.09 -1.21
N THR A 42 8.35 7.77 -0.67
CA THR A 42 9.75 7.54 -1.05
C THR A 42 10.20 6.15 -0.63
N LEU A 43 9.87 5.72 0.58
CA LEU A 43 10.13 4.37 1.05
C LEU A 43 9.51 3.32 0.11
N PHE A 44 8.27 3.51 -0.32
CA PHE A 44 7.61 2.61 -1.28
C PHE A 44 8.29 2.59 -2.65
N LYS A 45 8.74 3.73 -3.17
CA LYS A 45 9.49 3.79 -4.43
C LYS A 45 10.80 3.02 -4.36
N LEU A 46 11.51 3.10 -3.23
CA LEU A 46 12.73 2.32 -2.98
C LEU A 46 12.43 0.82 -2.89
N MET A 47 11.38 0.42 -2.15
CA MET A 47 10.95 -0.97 -2.05
C MET A 47 10.53 -1.55 -3.40
N ALA A 48 9.78 -0.78 -4.20
CA ALA A 48 9.38 -1.17 -5.55
C ALA A 48 10.56 -1.15 -6.56
N GLY A 49 11.70 -0.57 -6.17
CA GLY A 49 12.87 -0.42 -7.04
C GLY A 49 12.71 0.62 -8.14
N LEU A 50 11.80 1.57 -7.94
CA LEU A 50 11.62 2.75 -8.81
C LEU A 50 12.68 3.83 -8.55
N GLU A 51 13.28 3.78 -7.35
CA GLU A 51 14.43 4.59 -6.98
C GLU A 51 15.57 3.67 -6.53
N PRO A 52 16.84 4.00 -6.83
CA PRO A 52 17.97 3.19 -6.43
C PRO A 52 18.26 3.32 -4.94
N VAL A 53 18.46 2.19 -4.26
CA VAL A 53 18.99 2.18 -2.88
C VAL A 53 20.49 2.44 -2.94
N LYS A 54 20.93 3.55 -2.38
CA LYS A 54 22.34 3.99 -2.35
C LYS A 54 23.02 3.75 -1.02
N ASP A 55 22.25 3.79 0.07
CA ASP A 55 22.74 3.63 1.44
C ASP A 55 21.72 2.84 2.25
N GLY A 56 22.17 1.81 2.94
CA GLY A 56 21.36 0.83 3.61
C GLY A 56 20.99 -0.37 2.73
N LEU A 57 20.06 -1.18 3.22
CA LEU A 57 19.73 -2.45 2.58
C LEU A 57 18.24 -2.76 2.68
N ILE A 58 17.66 -3.24 1.58
CA ILE A 58 16.32 -3.81 1.54
C ILE A 58 16.45 -5.26 1.09
N ARG A 59 15.90 -6.20 1.85
CA ARG A 59 15.89 -7.64 1.54
C ARG A 59 14.46 -8.17 1.42
N TYR A 60 14.28 -9.13 0.54
CA TYR A 60 13.11 -10.00 0.50
C TYR A 60 13.54 -11.45 0.65
N ALA A 61 12.97 -12.15 1.62
CA ALA A 61 13.31 -13.54 1.93
C ALA A 61 14.84 -13.77 2.04
N GLY A 62 15.55 -12.84 2.67
CA GLY A 62 16.99 -12.87 2.90
C GLY A 62 17.86 -12.41 1.71
N LYS A 63 17.29 -12.23 0.50
CA LYS A 63 18.01 -11.75 -0.69
C LYS A 63 17.91 -10.24 -0.84
N SER A 64 19.00 -9.58 -1.25
CA SER A 64 18.95 -8.14 -1.52
C SER A 64 18.02 -7.82 -2.68
N LEU A 65 17.28 -6.71 -2.60
CA LEU A 65 16.45 -6.24 -3.71
C LEU A 65 17.25 -5.89 -4.96
N SER A 66 18.53 -5.56 -4.83
CA SER A 66 19.43 -5.32 -5.96
C SER A 66 19.64 -6.55 -6.84
N ASP A 67 19.46 -7.75 -6.27
CA ASP A 67 19.66 -9.03 -6.97
C ASP A 67 18.47 -9.38 -7.87
N PHE A 68 17.29 -8.78 -7.63
CA PHE A 68 16.10 -8.97 -8.45
C PHE A 68 16.09 -7.98 -9.62
N LYS A 69 15.98 -8.45 -10.84
CA LYS A 69 15.98 -7.62 -12.07
C LYS A 69 14.77 -7.91 -12.96
N GLY A 70 14.31 -6.88 -13.67
CA GLY A 70 13.30 -7.03 -14.73
C GLY A 70 12.06 -7.79 -14.26
N LYS A 71 11.81 -8.96 -14.88
CA LYS A 71 10.63 -9.79 -14.61
C LYS A 71 10.54 -10.30 -13.18
N ASP A 72 11.69 -10.66 -12.59
CA ASP A 72 11.71 -11.19 -11.21
C ASP A 72 11.24 -10.12 -10.23
N ARG A 73 11.65 -8.87 -10.44
CA ARG A 73 11.18 -7.74 -9.62
C ARG A 73 9.71 -7.43 -9.87
N ALA A 74 9.23 -7.48 -11.12
CA ALA A 74 7.82 -7.31 -11.44
C ALA A 74 6.93 -8.43 -10.87
N ALA A 75 7.46 -9.65 -10.77
CA ALA A 75 6.79 -10.77 -10.10
C ALA A 75 6.83 -10.66 -8.57
N LEU A 76 7.76 -9.88 -8.03
CA LEU A 76 7.87 -9.71 -6.59
C LEU A 76 6.96 -8.59 -6.07
N PHE A 77 6.93 -7.43 -6.75
CA PHE A 77 6.22 -6.25 -6.29
C PHE A 77 5.15 -5.79 -7.28
N GLY A 78 3.92 -5.66 -6.77
CA GLY A 78 2.87 -4.86 -7.40
C GLY A 78 2.78 -3.51 -6.68
N PHE A 79 2.88 -2.40 -7.41
CA PHE A 79 2.85 -1.07 -6.84
C PHE A 79 1.73 -0.21 -7.41
N LEU A 80 0.91 0.35 -6.51
CA LEU A 80 -0.11 1.35 -6.82
C LEU A 80 0.34 2.71 -6.30
N PRO A 81 0.72 3.65 -7.17
CA PRO A 81 1.03 5.02 -6.75
C PRO A 81 -0.25 5.80 -6.43
N GLN A 82 -0.12 6.87 -5.65
CA GLN A 82 -1.21 7.74 -5.22
C GLN A 82 -2.02 8.33 -6.39
N PHE A 83 -1.37 8.67 -7.50
CA PHE A 83 -2.01 9.29 -8.66
C PHE A 83 -1.84 8.44 -9.92
N HIS A 84 -2.95 8.15 -10.55
CA HIS A 84 -2.99 7.58 -11.90
C HIS A 84 -4.17 8.20 -12.66
N LYS A 85 -3.85 8.81 -13.79
CA LYS A 85 -4.86 9.39 -14.69
C LYS A 85 -4.94 8.51 -15.93
N THR A 86 -6.12 7.97 -16.20
CA THR A 86 -6.43 7.32 -17.47
C THR A 86 -7.43 8.24 -18.21
N VAL A 87 -7.04 8.68 -19.39
CA VAL A 87 -7.82 9.64 -20.19
C VAL A 87 -8.63 8.93 -21.27
N PHE A 88 -8.25 7.69 -21.63
CA PHE A 88 -8.85 6.96 -22.74
C PHE A 88 -9.94 5.98 -22.28
N PRO A 89 -11.02 5.81 -23.08
CA PRO A 89 -12.14 4.93 -22.75
C PRO A 89 -11.85 3.45 -23.04
N PHE A 90 -10.71 2.95 -22.54
CA PHE A 90 -10.39 1.52 -22.61
C PHE A 90 -11.37 0.71 -21.77
N LEU A 91 -11.67 -0.52 -22.19
CA LEU A 91 -12.45 -1.43 -21.38
C LEU A 91 -11.66 -1.85 -20.14
N VAL A 92 -12.37 -2.16 -19.05
CA VAL A 92 -11.76 -2.59 -17.79
C VAL A 92 -10.78 -3.74 -18.00
N LYS A 93 -11.15 -4.78 -18.76
CA LYS A 93 -10.26 -5.89 -19.10
C LYS A 93 -8.97 -5.45 -19.77
N ASP A 94 -9.04 -4.42 -20.65
CA ASP A 94 -7.87 -3.89 -21.37
C ASP A 94 -6.96 -3.08 -20.45
N VAL A 95 -7.52 -2.40 -19.45
CA VAL A 95 -6.74 -1.75 -18.40
C VAL A 95 -6.04 -2.79 -17.53
N VAL A 96 -6.76 -3.81 -17.07
CA VAL A 96 -6.23 -4.85 -16.16
C VAL A 96 -5.13 -5.65 -16.83
N ILE A 97 -5.31 -6.08 -18.10
CA ILE A 97 -4.31 -6.88 -18.82
C ILE A 97 -2.96 -6.17 -19.00
N THR A 98 -2.93 -4.82 -18.93
CA THR A 98 -1.65 -4.07 -18.97
C THR A 98 -0.71 -4.45 -17.83
N GLY A 99 -1.22 -4.98 -16.71
CA GLY A 99 -0.41 -5.52 -15.62
C GLY A 99 0.47 -6.70 -16.05
N ARG A 100 0.11 -7.42 -17.14
CA ARG A 100 0.90 -8.52 -17.71
C ARG A 100 2.02 -8.07 -18.66
N ALA A 101 2.18 -6.75 -18.91
CA ALA A 101 3.15 -6.23 -19.88
C ALA A 101 4.59 -6.70 -19.65
N ALA A 102 5.02 -6.90 -18.40
CA ALA A 102 6.36 -7.43 -18.08
C ALA A 102 6.54 -8.92 -18.45
N PHE A 103 5.44 -9.66 -18.64
CA PHE A 103 5.43 -11.11 -18.82
C PHE A 103 5.08 -11.50 -20.26
N SER A 104 4.27 -10.71 -20.97
CA SER A 104 3.84 -10.94 -22.36
C SER A 104 4.81 -10.30 -23.34
N ARG A 105 5.22 -11.03 -24.41
CA ARG A 105 6.21 -10.52 -25.40
C ARG A 105 5.58 -9.58 -26.43
N TYR A 106 4.45 -9.96 -27.06
CA TYR A 106 3.80 -9.20 -28.15
C TYR A 106 2.30 -9.04 -27.97
N ARG A 107 1.61 -10.11 -27.59
CA ARG A 107 0.16 -10.11 -27.33
C ARG A 107 -0.15 -10.95 -26.10
N PRO A 108 -1.19 -10.59 -25.35
CA PRO A 108 -1.65 -11.42 -24.24
C PRO A 108 -2.04 -12.82 -24.72
N SER A 109 -1.62 -13.83 -23.99
CA SER A 109 -1.99 -15.23 -24.21
C SER A 109 -3.36 -15.53 -23.58
N LYS A 110 -3.91 -16.72 -23.86
CA LYS A 110 -5.13 -17.19 -23.20
C LYS A 110 -4.97 -17.22 -21.67
N SER A 111 -3.82 -17.67 -21.17
CA SER A 111 -3.53 -17.68 -19.74
C SER A 111 -3.45 -16.28 -19.11
N ASP A 112 -3.02 -15.26 -19.87
CA ASP A 112 -3.03 -13.89 -19.37
C ASP A 112 -4.47 -13.37 -19.19
N TRP A 113 -5.40 -13.73 -20.10
CA TRP A 113 -6.81 -13.39 -19.95
C TRP A 113 -7.48 -14.15 -18.80
N GLU A 114 -7.12 -15.40 -18.55
CA GLU A 114 -7.57 -16.14 -17.37
C GLU A 114 -7.10 -15.46 -16.06
N CYS A 115 -5.88 -14.92 -16.04
CA CYS A 115 -5.42 -14.10 -14.91
C CYS A 115 -6.26 -12.82 -14.74
N VAL A 116 -6.69 -12.17 -15.83
CA VAL A 116 -7.59 -10.99 -15.76
C VAL A 116 -8.92 -11.38 -15.13
N ASP A 117 -9.55 -12.45 -15.62
CA ASP A 117 -10.84 -12.90 -15.13
C ASP A 117 -10.76 -13.27 -13.64
N GLN A 118 -9.68 -13.94 -13.21
CA GLN A 118 -9.44 -14.26 -11.80
C GLN A 118 -9.25 -13.01 -10.94
N ALA A 119 -8.45 -12.04 -11.39
CA ALA A 119 -8.22 -10.81 -10.65
C ALA A 119 -9.49 -9.97 -10.47
N LEU A 120 -10.37 -9.96 -11.47
CA LEU A 120 -11.68 -9.29 -11.37
C LEU A 120 -12.60 -10.03 -10.38
N LEU A 121 -12.58 -11.37 -10.39
CA LEU A 121 -13.34 -12.20 -9.45
C LEU A 121 -12.86 -12.02 -8.00
N ASP A 122 -11.55 -11.96 -7.75
CA ASP A 122 -10.98 -11.78 -6.41
C ASP A 122 -11.45 -10.46 -5.75
N LEU A 123 -11.81 -9.48 -6.58
CA LEU A 123 -12.30 -8.17 -6.15
C LEU A 123 -13.82 -7.97 -6.32
N ASP A 124 -14.57 -9.02 -6.74
CA ASP A 124 -16.01 -9.03 -7.03
C ASP A 124 -16.44 -7.94 -8.05
N ILE A 125 -15.62 -7.69 -9.05
CA ILE A 125 -15.84 -6.68 -10.10
C ILE A 125 -15.89 -7.26 -11.52
N GLU A 126 -16.12 -8.56 -11.70
CA GLU A 126 -16.24 -9.22 -13.00
C GLU A 126 -17.33 -8.61 -13.87
N HIS A 127 -18.40 -8.09 -13.27
CA HIS A 127 -19.48 -7.39 -13.94
C HIS A 127 -19.04 -6.08 -14.62
N LEU A 128 -17.87 -5.53 -14.28
CA LEU A 128 -17.29 -4.35 -14.89
C LEU A 128 -16.41 -4.66 -16.10
N ARG A 129 -16.10 -5.92 -16.36
CA ARG A 129 -15.09 -6.41 -17.31
C ARG A 129 -15.10 -5.72 -18.67
N ASP A 130 -16.30 -5.57 -19.25
CA ASP A 130 -16.51 -5.03 -20.59
C ASP A 130 -17.07 -3.58 -20.57
N ARG A 131 -17.03 -2.90 -19.42
CA ARG A 131 -17.38 -1.49 -19.29
C ARG A 131 -16.21 -0.58 -19.62
N PRO A 132 -16.44 0.61 -20.19
CA PRO A 132 -15.42 1.65 -20.33
C PRO A 132 -14.91 2.11 -18.95
N TYR A 133 -13.61 2.15 -18.76
CA TYR A 133 -12.98 2.59 -17.50
C TYR A 133 -13.38 4.02 -17.11
N THR A 134 -13.62 4.89 -18.11
CA THR A 134 -14.01 6.29 -17.90
C THR A 134 -15.40 6.46 -17.30
N GLU A 135 -16.26 5.45 -17.40
CA GLU A 135 -17.63 5.47 -16.88
C GLU A 135 -17.74 4.97 -15.43
N LEU A 136 -16.63 4.48 -14.87
CA LEU A 136 -16.59 3.93 -13.52
C LEU A 136 -16.59 5.03 -12.46
N SER A 137 -17.19 4.73 -11.29
CA SER A 137 -17.01 5.52 -10.06
C SER A 137 -15.56 5.53 -9.59
N GLY A 138 -15.20 6.44 -8.68
CA GLY A 138 -13.86 6.48 -8.09
C GLY A 138 -13.47 5.18 -7.40
N GLY A 139 -14.40 4.57 -6.65
CA GLY A 139 -14.18 3.31 -5.96
C GLY A 139 -14.00 2.12 -6.93
N GLU A 140 -14.84 2.02 -7.97
CA GLU A 140 -14.70 0.99 -9.01
C GLU A 140 -13.35 1.12 -9.74
N ARG A 141 -12.95 2.35 -10.10
CA ARG A 141 -11.62 2.61 -10.71
C ARG A 141 -10.48 2.13 -9.82
N GLN A 142 -10.57 2.38 -8.52
CA GLN A 142 -9.56 1.94 -7.56
C GLN A 142 -9.44 0.42 -7.53
N LEU A 143 -10.57 -0.30 -7.49
CA LEU A 143 -10.58 -1.76 -7.54
C LEU A 143 -9.99 -2.29 -8.86
N VAL A 144 -10.31 -1.68 -10.01
CA VAL A 144 -9.73 -2.04 -11.30
C VAL A 144 -8.20 -1.84 -11.31
N MET A 145 -7.69 -0.78 -10.67
CA MET A 145 -6.25 -0.58 -10.58
C MET A 145 -5.57 -1.60 -9.66
N ILE A 146 -6.27 -2.09 -8.63
CA ILE A 146 -5.78 -3.20 -7.81
C ILE A 146 -5.83 -4.52 -8.60
N ALA A 147 -6.89 -4.79 -9.36
CA ALA A 147 -6.95 -5.94 -10.27
C ALA A 147 -5.76 -5.96 -11.25
N ARG A 148 -5.41 -4.79 -11.81
CA ARG A 148 -4.23 -4.62 -12.66
C ARG A 148 -2.92 -5.00 -11.97
N ILE A 149 -2.81 -4.86 -10.65
CA ILE A 149 -1.66 -5.33 -9.87
C ILE A 149 -1.75 -6.84 -9.68
N LEU A 150 -2.93 -7.37 -9.33
CA LEU A 150 -3.12 -8.79 -9.03
C LEU A 150 -2.78 -9.70 -10.22
N VAL A 151 -3.03 -9.27 -11.48
CA VAL A 151 -2.67 -10.06 -12.66
C VAL A 151 -1.16 -10.30 -12.81
N GLN A 152 -0.31 -9.53 -12.12
CA GLN A 152 1.13 -9.77 -12.05
C GLN A 152 1.45 -10.98 -11.17
N ALA A 153 0.49 -11.44 -10.35
CA ALA A 153 0.66 -12.43 -9.28
C ALA A 153 1.85 -12.07 -8.34
N PRO A 154 1.91 -10.82 -7.82
CA PRO A 154 3.06 -10.37 -7.03
C PRO A 154 3.06 -11.07 -5.68
N LYS A 155 4.24 -11.15 -5.03
CA LYS A 155 4.34 -11.60 -3.64
C LYS A 155 4.00 -10.48 -2.65
N VAL A 156 4.25 -9.25 -3.04
CA VAL A 156 4.07 -8.05 -2.22
C VAL A 156 3.27 -7.01 -3.00
N ILE A 157 2.22 -6.51 -2.37
CA ILE A 157 1.36 -5.44 -2.90
C ILE A 157 1.65 -4.17 -2.08
N LEU A 158 2.16 -3.14 -2.75
CA LEU A 158 2.43 -1.83 -2.18
C LEU A 158 1.37 -0.84 -2.65
N LEU A 159 0.62 -0.23 -1.74
CA LEU A 159 -0.49 0.67 -2.04
C LEU A 159 -0.25 2.03 -1.38
N ASP A 160 -0.01 3.07 -2.19
CA ASP A 160 0.21 4.42 -1.70
C ASP A 160 -1.13 5.17 -1.63
N GLU A 161 -1.68 5.31 -0.41
CA GLU A 161 -2.94 5.98 -0.09
C GLU A 161 -4.16 5.43 -0.85
N PRO A 162 -4.42 4.11 -0.81
CA PRO A 162 -5.43 3.48 -1.65
C PRO A 162 -6.87 3.89 -1.32
N THR A 163 -7.12 4.47 -0.14
CA THR A 163 -8.46 4.88 0.32
C THR A 163 -8.77 6.36 0.05
N ASN A 164 -7.82 7.13 -0.47
CA ASN A 164 -8.03 8.55 -0.73
C ASN A 164 -9.11 8.78 -1.80
N HIS A 165 -9.94 9.80 -1.57
CA HIS A 165 -11.05 10.18 -2.46
C HIS A 165 -12.15 9.12 -2.63
N LEU A 166 -12.16 8.08 -1.81
CA LEU A 166 -13.23 7.10 -1.76
C LEU A 166 -14.28 7.50 -0.71
N ASP A 167 -15.54 7.21 -0.99
CA ASP A 167 -16.59 7.29 0.03
C ASP A 167 -16.43 6.18 1.09
N VAL A 168 -17.16 6.29 2.19
CA VAL A 168 -17.07 5.39 3.35
C VAL A 168 -17.34 3.93 2.97
N TYR A 169 -18.27 3.70 2.01
CA TYR A 169 -18.58 2.35 1.54
C TYR A 169 -17.36 1.73 0.86
N TYR A 170 -16.81 2.41 -0.15
CA TYR A 170 -15.65 1.90 -0.89
C TYR A 170 -14.38 1.83 -0.03
N GLN A 171 -14.18 2.75 0.93
CA GLN A 171 -13.08 2.64 1.90
C GLN A 171 -13.18 1.32 2.70
N SER A 172 -14.33 1.07 3.32
CA SER A 172 -14.56 -0.16 4.11
C SER A 172 -14.46 -1.41 3.25
N TYR A 173 -15.04 -1.38 2.05
CA TYR A 173 -15.00 -2.48 1.10
C TYR A 173 -13.56 -2.82 0.70
N LEU A 174 -12.79 -1.82 0.29
CA LEU A 174 -11.39 -1.98 -0.10
C LEU A 174 -10.54 -2.54 1.04
N MET A 175 -10.65 -1.98 2.24
CA MET A 175 -9.90 -2.46 3.40
C MET A 175 -10.19 -3.93 3.71
N LYS A 176 -11.45 -4.34 3.59
CA LYS A 176 -11.89 -5.73 3.74
C LYS A 176 -11.25 -6.64 2.67
N LYS A 177 -11.23 -6.19 1.40
CA LYS A 177 -10.60 -6.93 0.31
C LYS A 177 -9.08 -7.05 0.49
N LEU A 178 -8.39 -5.98 0.90
CA LEU A 178 -6.95 -6.02 1.19
C LEU A 178 -6.61 -7.01 2.30
N ARG A 179 -7.43 -7.05 3.34
CA ARG A 179 -7.28 -8.03 4.42
C ARG A 179 -7.56 -9.46 3.94
N GLN A 180 -8.53 -9.67 3.04
CA GLN A 180 -8.77 -10.98 2.42
C GLN A 180 -7.58 -11.43 1.57
N LEU A 181 -7.04 -10.54 0.72
CA LEU A 181 -5.86 -10.82 -0.09
C LEU A 181 -4.65 -11.22 0.77
N SER A 182 -4.43 -10.55 1.91
CA SER A 182 -3.34 -10.95 2.82
C SER A 182 -3.50 -12.38 3.37
N ARG A 183 -4.74 -12.88 3.48
CA ARG A 183 -5.02 -14.28 3.86
C ARG A 183 -4.87 -15.29 2.70
N GLN A 184 -4.75 -14.79 1.45
CA GLN A 184 -4.55 -15.58 0.23
C GLN A 184 -3.08 -15.58 -0.24
N ASN A 185 -2.12 -15.49 0.70
CA ASN A 185 -0.68 -15.50 0.46
C ASN A 185 -0.10 -14.24 -0.22
N PHE A 186 -0.80 -13.10 -0.19
CA PHE A 186 -0.22 -11.82 -0.54
C PHE A 186 0.32 -11.11 0.70
N THR A 187 1.50 -10.53 0.62
CA THR A 187 1.96 -9.55 1.62
C THR A 187 1.45 -8.18 1.19
N VAL A 188 0.54 -7.59 1.96
CA VAL A 188 -0.05 -6.29 1.64
C VAL A 188 0.55 -5.22 2.53
N ILE A 189 1.07 -4.14 1.94
CA ILE A 189 1.59 -3.00 2.68
C ILE A 189 0.94 -1.75 2.10
N ALA A 190 0.24 -0.98 2.94
CA ALA A 190 -0.42 0.26 2.53
C ALA A 190 0.11 1.46 3.31
N ILE A 191 0.22 2.59 2.65
CA ILE A 191 0.35 3.90 3.30
C ILE A 191 -1.06 4.44 3.50
N MET A 192 -1.38 4.90 4.70
CA MET A 192 -2.69 5.46 5.01
C MET A 192 -2.56 6.74 5.84
N HIS A 193 -3.64 7.54 5.84
CA HIS A 193 -3.76 8.74 6.67
C HIS A 193 -4.70 8.57 7.84
N ASP A 194 -5.77 7.80 7.66
CA ASP A 194 -6.75 7.54 8.71
C ASP A 194 -6.26 6.44 9.67
N PRO A 195 -5.90 6.79 10.90
CA PRO A 195 -5.45 5.82 11.88
C PRO A 195 -6.57 4.84 12.30
N ASN A 196 -7.84 5.27 12.31
CA ASN A 196 -8.95 4.41 12.73
C ASN A 196 -9.18 3.28 11.73
N LEU A 197 -9.14 3.56 10.42
CA LEU A 197 -9.20 2.51 9.40
C LEU A 197 -8.02 1.55 9.54
N ALA A 198 -6.83 2.07 9.79
CA ALA A 198 -5.65 1.23 9.98
C ALA A 198 -5.79 0.33 11.23
N PHE A 199 -6.26 0.86 12.37
CA PHE A 199 -6.50 0.09 13.60
C PHE A 199 -7.55 -1.01 13.43
N LEU A 200 -8.55 -0.78 12.58
CA LEU A 200 -9.63 -1.74 12.36
C LEU A 200 -9.23 -2.93 11.48
N PHE A 201 -8.32 -2.72 10.53
CA PHE A 201 -8.10 -3.70 9.45
C PHE A 201 -6.68 -4.26 9.38
N ALA A 202 -5.66 -3.51 9.79
CA ALA A 202 -4.26 -3.95 9.69
C ALA A 202 -3.90 -4.99 10.75
N ASP A 203 -3.01 -5.91 10.37
CA ASP A 203 -2.38 -6.86 11.30
C ASP A 203 -1.16 -6.21 11.98
N HIS A 204 -0.45 -5.31 11.26
CA HIS A 204 0.73 -4.59 11.75
C HIS A 204 0.66 -3.11 11.42
N LEU A 205 1.10 -2.29 12.35
CA LEU A 205 1.12 -0.83 12.24
C LEU A 205 2.54 -0.31 12.45
N PHE A 206 2.95 0.54 11.50
CA PHE A 206 4.23 1.22 11.52
C PHE A 206 4.00 2.73 11.47
N PHE A 207 4.79 3.49 12.19
CA PHE A 207 4.63 4.94 12.26
C PHE A 207 5.91 5.63 11.78
N MET A 208 5.73 6.66 10.95
CA MET A 208 6.84 7.49 10.47
C MET A 208 6.64 8.94 10.88
N ARG A 209 7.70 9.54 11.42
CA ARG A 209 7.77 10.96 11.78
C ARG A 209 9.14 11.51 11.43
N GLN A 210 9.20 12.72 10.85
CA GLN A 210 10.45 13.43 10.59
C GLN A 210 11.54 12.55 9.94
N HIS A 211 11.13 11.75 8.93
CA HIS A 211 12.01 10.87 8.14
C HIS A 211 12.52 9.61 8.85
N GLU A 212 12.04 9.32 10.04
CA GLU A 212 12.41 8.16 10.85
C GLU A 212 11.18 7.28 11.15
N VAL A 213 11.43 6.01 11.47
CA VAL A 213 10.40 5.12 12.02
C VAL A 213 10.35 5.34 13.53
N VAL A 214 9.14 5.56 14.05
CA VAL A 214 8.90 5.71 15.47
C VAL A 214 8.05 4.56 16.01
N LYS A 215 8.33 4.13 17.22
CA LYS A 215 7.58 3.10 17.94
C LYS A 215 7.10 3.66 19.27
N PRO A 216 5.94 3.22 19.77
CA PRO A 216 5.56 3.55 21.14
C PRO A 216 6.58 2.94 22.12
N GLU A 217 6.74 3.55 23.29
CA GLU A 217 7.51 2.97 24.38
C GLU A 217 6.94 1.61 24.80
N SER A 218 7.76 0.74 25.36
CA SER A 218 7.49 -0.70 25.56
C SER A 218 6.19 -1.06 26.33
N LYS A 219 5.55 -0.11 27.00
CA LYS A 219 4.26 -0.29 27.70
C LYS A 219 3.14 0.58 27.15
N THR A 220 3.41 1.41 26.16
CA THR A 220 2.46 2.35 25.57
C THR A 220 1.71 1.68 24.43
N ARG A 221 0.38 1.79 24.44
CA ARG A 221 -0.45 1.28 23.33
C ARG A 221 -0.25 2.15 22.10
N ILE A 222 -0.38 1.54 20.91
CA ILE A 222 -0.31 2.26 19.63
C ILE A 222 -1.43 3.28 19.44
N THR A 223 -2.52 3.15 20.19
CA THR A 223 -3.67 4.07 20.22
C THR A 223 -3.52 5.16 21.28
N ASP A 224 -2.44 5.14 22.07
CA ASP A 224 -2.22 6.13 23.13
C ASP A 224 -2.19 7.56 22.57
N PRO A 225 -3.02 8.49 23.10
CA PRO A 225 -3.11 9.85 22.61
C PRO A 225 -1.78 10.60 22.60
N LYS A 226 -0.91 10.40 23.61
CA LYS A 226 0.40 11.06 23.70
C LYS A 226 1.35 10.56 22.62
N PHE A 227 1.33 9.24 22.35
CA PHE A 227 2.09 8.68 21.24
C PHE A 227 1.60 9.23 19.91
N LEU A 228 0.29 9.22 19.66
CA LEU A 228 -0.29 9.75 18.41
C LEU A 228 -0.03 11.25 18.25
N LYS A 229 -0.13 12.05 19.33
CA LYS A 229 0.31 13.45 19.32
C LYS A 229 1.76 13.57 18.85
N SER A 230 2.65 12.71 19.35
CA SER A 230 4.05 12.74 18.94
C SER A 230 4.22 12.47 17.44
N VAL A 231 3.36 11.67 16.79
CA VAL A 231 3.42 11.32 15.37
C VAL A 231 2.78 12.38 14.48
N TYR A 232 1.61 12.91 14.90
CA TYR A 232 0.76 13.74 14.05
C TYR A 232 0.85 15.25 14.37
N ASP A 233 1.45 15.63 15.51
CA ASP A 233 1.47 17.00 16.07
C ASP A 233 0.04 17.57 16.33
N VAL A 234 -0.90 16.69 16.66
CA VAL A 234 -2.30 17.01 17.00
C VAL A 234 -2.66 16.25 18.25
N GLU A 235 -3.42 16.86 19.18
CA GLU A 235 -3.98 16.17 20.34
C GLU A 235 -5.02 15.15 19.88
N PHE A 236 -5.12 14.04 20.61
CA PHE A 236 -6.12 13.01 20.36
C PHE A 236 -6.85 12.65 21.66
N HIS A 237 -8.11 12.28 21.52
CA HIS A 237 -8.89 11.60 22.52
C HIS A 237 -9.09 10.14 22.12
N GLU A 238 -9.00 9.25 23.09
CA GLU A 238 -9.28 7.83 22.91
C GLU A 238 -10.69 7.53 23.38
N ALA A 239 -11.46 6.79 22.60
CA ALA A 239 -12.77 6.28 22.97
C ALA A 239 -12.89 4.80 22.62
N MET A 240 -13.67 4.06 23.42
CA MET A 240 -13.96 2.65 23.15
C MET A 240 -15.40 2.51 22.68
N ILE A 241 -15.60 1.83 21.54
CA ILE A 241 -16.92 1.49 20.99
C ILE A 241 -16.91 -0.01 20.68
N GLN A 242 -17.76 -0.79 21.36
CA GLN A 242 -17.89 -2.24 21.14
C GLN A 242 -16.51 -2.95 21.07
N ASP A 243 -15.71 -2.82 22.12
CA ASP A 243 -14.36 -3.41 22.24
C ASP A 243 -13.31 -2.93 21.22
N LYS A 244 -13.64 -1.91 20.42
CA LYS A 244 -12.70 -1.28 19.50
C LYS A 244 -12.29 0.07 19.99
N THR A 245 -11.00 0.34 19.97
CA THR A 245 -10.46 1.66 20.25
C THR A 245 -10.54 2.52 19.02
N ILE A 246 -11.10 3.71 19.14
CA ILE A 246 -11.06 4.78 18.15
C ILE A 246 -10.33 5.98 18.72
N VAL A 247 -9.72 6.77 17.86
CA VAL A 247 -9.02 8.01 18.22
C VAL A 247 -9.64 9.17 17.47
N ILE A 248 -9.89 10.24 18.17
CA ILE A 248 -10.54 11.45 17.65
C ILE A 248 -9.56 12.60 17.83
N PRO A 249 -9.20 13.33 16.76
CA PRO A 249 -8.36 14.52 16.92
C PRO A 249 -9.11 15.59 17.71
N ASP A 250 -8.41 16.24 18.62
CA ASP A 250 -8.94 17.37 19.39
C ASP A 250 -9.03 18.60 18.49
N ASP A 251 -10.10 19.35 18.57
CA ASP A 251 -10.35 20.59 17.84
C ASP A 251 -10.00 21.85 18.66
N SER A 252 -9.49 21.71 19.87
CA SER A 252 -9.17 22.83 20.79
C SER A 252 -8.05 23.76 20.28
N TRP A 253 -7.44 23.44 19.13
CA TRP A 253 -6.39 24.25 18.49
C TRP A 253 -6.93 25.16 17.35
N LEU A 254 -8.23 25.09 17.05
CA LEU A 254 -8.94 25.99 16.15
C LEU A 254 -9.43 27.23 16.88
#